data_78db606d9fb57836cfde52562ddc1d83
#
_entry.id   78db606d9fb57836cfde52562ddc1d83
#
_cell.length_a   1.000
_cell.length_b   1.000
_cell.length_c   1.000
_cell.angle_alpha   90.00
_cell.angle_beta   90.00
_cell.angle_gamma   90.00
#
_symmetry.space_group_name_H-M   'P 1'
#
loop_
_entity.id
_entity.type
_entity.pdbx_description
1 polymer ?
#
loop_
_entity_poly.entity_id
_entity_poly.type
_entity_poly.pdbx_seq_one_letter_code
_entity_poly.pdbx_strand_id
1 'polypeptide(L)'
;MGKEKKFNDKSLSKSQLSRRNFIKKTSSVLAGISIVPRYVLGGAGKVAPSEKVSIGYIGVGSQGVRVLTDFLRQSEVQIVSVCDVNTGSDDFKEWGKGEMLRRVREVLGDNSWGRFANGGLGGLYPGQDIVQRYYAKERGAASYDGCTAYTDYRELLEKEKDIDAVVVCTADHNHAIISTAAMKAGKHVYCQKPMTHTVYEARRMAEVARETKVATQVATGNSASEETRVLCEWIWDGAIGQVREVHNWSTRPVWPQGIERPIEKQAVPDYLDWDLWLGPAPYRPYHSVYQPFVWRGWYDFGTGAVGDMGCYSFDTIFRVLKLQAPVRIESSSTKVFKETFPVASILHFYFAARDEMAPVTVHWYDGELRPQKPEELGDEELESEGLLFVGDKGKILCDFSGGRPRLIPASAMAAYEKPPKTLPRSIGHDEEWIAACKGGEKAGANFETAGPVTETILLSNVAVRAGKTIEWDSKTMTVTNNKEANELVHFPYRDGWSL
;
A
#
# COMPACT_ATOMS: atom_id res chain seq x y z
N MET A 1 -9.52 -3.55 -77.68
CA MET A 1 -10.59 -4.25 -76.92
C MET A 1 -9.89 -5.17 -75.90
N GLY A 2 -9.86 -4.82 -74.60
CA GLY A 2 -9.29 -5.58 -73.53
C GLY A 2 -9.82 -5.03 -72.22
N LYS A 3 -10.70 -5.77 -71.56
CA LYS A 3 -11.36 -5.32 -70.31
C LYS A 3 -10.43 -5.61 -69.14
N GLU A 4 -9.98 -4.58 -68.44
CA GLU A 4 -9.35 -4.67 -67.13
C GLU A 4 -10.39 -5.05 -66.06
N LYS A 5 -10.12 -6.12 -65.33
CA LYS A 5 -10.85 -6.49 -64.11
C LYS A 5 -10.17 -5.81 -62.92
N LYS A 6 -10.88 -4.87 -62.26
CA LYS A 6 -10.52 -4.32 -60.94
C LYS A 6 -10.69 -5.39 -59.87
N PHE A 7 -9.60 -5.74 -59.18
CA PHE A 7 -9.64 -6.48 -57.93
C PHE A 7 -10.00 -5.52 -56.77
N ASN A 8 -11.09 -5.82 -56.11
CA ASN A 8 -11.51 -5.12 -54.88
C ASN A 8 -10.79 -5.75 -53.68
N ASP A 9 -9.85 -5.02 -53.14
CA ASP A 9 -9.16 -5.40 -51.89
C ASP A 9 -10.07 -5.04 -50.73
N LYS A 10 -10.72 -6.08 -50.13
CA LYS A 10 -11.43 -5.94 -48.87
C LYS A 10 -10.46 -6.24 -47.74
N SER A 11 -9.92 -5.19 -47.14
CA SER A 11 -9.21 -5.29 -45.85
C SER A 11 -10.11 -5.93 -44.79
N LEU A 12 -9.78 -7.14 -44.39
CA LEU A 12 -10.38 -7.82 -43.25
C LEU A 12 -9.88 -7.15 -41.96
N SER A 13 -10.76 -6.42 -41.30
CA SER A 13 -10.54 -5.95 -39.94
C SER A 13 -10.30 -7.14 -39.01
N LYS A 14 -9.19 -7.11 -38.30
CA LYS A 14 -8.92 -8.05 -37.19
C LYS A 14 -9.96 -7.82 -36.08
N SER A 15 -11.06 -8.59 -36.11
CA SER A 15 -11.97 -8.64 -34.96
C SER A 15 -11.28 -9.30 -33.82
N GLN A 16 -11.18 -8.60 -32.68
CA GLN A 16 -10.75 -9.14 -31.40
C GLN A 16 -11.58 -10.40 -31.09
N LEU A 17 -10.91 -11.53 -31.05
CA LEU A 17 -11.49 -12.79 -30.60
C LEU A 17 -11.55 -12.73 -29.07
N SER A 18 -12.64 -12.20 -28.54
CA SER A 18 -12.96 -12.31 -27.12
C SER A 18 -13.21 -13.80 -26.79
N ARG A 19 -12.73 -14.28 -25.65
CA ARG A 19 -13.00 -15.62 -25.11
C ARG A 19 -14.51 -15.97 -25.14
N ARG A 20 -15.36 -14.98 -25.03
CA ARG A 20 -16.82 -15.06 -25.14
C ARG A 20 -17.31 -15.51 -26.55
N ASN A 21 -16.59 -15.12 -27.62
CA ASN A 21 -16.93 -15.50 -28.99
C ASN A 21 -16.42 -16.91 -29.37
N PHE A 22 -15.40 -17.41 -28.71
CA PHE A 22 -14.91 -18.78 -28.87
C PHE A 22 -15.95 -19.79 -28.36
N ILE A 23 -16.52 -19.55 -27.18
CA ILE A 23 -17.53 -20.44 -26.56
C ILE A 23 -18.83 -20.51 -27.40
N LYS A 24 -19.22 -19.42 -28.09
CA LYS A 24 -20.41 -19.39 -28.93
C LYS A 24 -20.26 -20.13 -30.27
N LYS A 25 -19.05 -20.40 -30.73
CA LYS A 25 -18.80 -21.09 -32.01
C LYS A 25 -18.56 -22.60 -31.89
N THR A 26 -18.35 -23.13 -30.68
CA THR A 26 -18.10 -24.57 -30.43
C THR A 26 -19.33 -25.37 -29.99
N SER A 27 -20.53 -24.80 -30.00
CA SER A 27 -21.74 -25.42 -29.47
C SER A 27 -22.52 -26.26 -30.49
N SER A 28 -21.90 -26.76 -31.52
CA SER A 28 -22.58 -27.68 -32.44
C SER A 28 -21.64 -28.78 -32.92
N VAL A 29 -21.26 -29.69 -32.03
CA VAL A 29 -21.00 -31.12 -32.29
C VAL A 29 -20.64 -31.81 -30.96
N LEU A 30 -21.29 -32.94 -30.68
CA LEU A 30 -21.13 -33.88 -29.56
C LEU A 30 -21.97 -33.62 -28.30
N ALA A 31 -23.15 -34.26 -28.28
CA ALA A 31 -23.88 -34.57 -27.06
C ALA A 31 -23.18 -35.70 -26.27
N GLY A 32 -21.99 -35.41 -25.75
CA GLY A 32 -21.43 -36.08 -24.60
C GLY A 32 -21.86 -35.24 -23.38
N ILE A 33 -22.46 -35.84 -22.38
CA ILE A 33 -22.73 -35.21 -21.10
C ILE A 33 -21.37 -34.90 -20.46
N SER A 34 -20.79 -33.72 -20.78
CA SER A 34 -19.65 -33.21 -20.05
C SER A 34 -20.17 -32.75 -18.68
N ILE A 35 -19.90 -33.53 -17.65
CA ILE A 35 -20.09 -33.09 -16.26
C ILE A 35 -19.05 -32.00 -16.04
N VAL A 36 -19.44 -30.75 -16.29
CA VAL A 36 -18.59 -29.59 -15.95
C VAL A 36 -18.67 -29.43 -14.44
N PRO A 37 -17.53 -29.51 -13.74
CA PRO A 37 -17.52 -29.34 -12.28
C PRO A 37 -18.17 -28.01 -11.88
N ARG A 38 -18.92 -27.96 -10.78
CA ARG A 38 -19.67 -26.80 -10.33
C ARG A 38 -18.81 -25.54 -10.15
N TYR A 39 -17.52 -25.70 -9.81
CA TYR A 39 -16.58 -24.56 -9.68
C TYR A 39 -16.24 -23.89 -11.02
N VAL A 40 -16.50 -24.57 -12.16
CA VAL A 40 -16.27 -23.99 -13.51
C VAL A 40 -17.49 -23.19 -13.99
N LEU A 41 -18.67 -23.54 -13.54
CA LEU A 41 -19.93 -22.94 -14.01
C LEU A 41 -20.39 -21.75 -13.17
N GLY A 42 -19.78 -21.53 -11.99
CA GLY A 42 -20.38 -20.68 -10.98
C GLY A 42 -21.68 -21.30 -10.43
N GLY A 43 -22.21 -20.78 -9.35
CA GLY A 43 -23.46 -21.26 -8.76
C GLY A 43 -23.65 -20.63 -7.38
N ALA A 44 -24.73 -20.93 -6.65
CA ALA A 44 -25.01 -20.32 -5.36
C ALA A 44 -23.75 -20.26 -4.47
N GLY A 45 -23.16 -19.06 -4.31
CA GLY A 45 -21.97 -18.81 -3.52
C GLY A 45 -20.60 -19.10 -4.20
N LYS A 46 -20.54 -19.38 -5.52
CA LYS A 46 -19.26 -19.56 -6.24
C LYS A 46 -19.22 -18.70 -7.51
N VAL A 47 -18.17 -17.86 -7.62
CA VAL A 47 -17.87 -17.06 -8.80
C VAL A 47 -17.18 -17.96 -9.84
N ALA A 48 -17.62 -17.88 -11.12
CA ALA A 48 -16.96 -18.62 -12.19
C ALA A 48 -15.51 -18.13 -12.38
N PRO A 49 -14.55 -19.00 -12.70
CA PRO A 49 -13.14 -18.58 -12.90
C PRO A 49 -12.96 -17.45 -13.92
N SER A 50 -13.82 -17.39 -14.95
CA SER A 50 -13.81 -16.32 -15.96
C SER A 50 -14.33 -14.96 -15.46
N GLU A 51 -14.90 -14.92 -14.28
CA GLU A 51 -15.44 -13.71 -13.64
C GLU A 51 -14.57 -13.25 -12.46
N LYS A 52 -13.52 -14.00 -12.12
CA LYS A 52 -12.56 -13.65 -11.10
C LYS A 52 -11.49 -12.74 -11.66
N VAL A 53 -10.99 -11.85 -10.81
CA VAL A 53 -9.77 -11.06 -11.07
C VAL A 53 -8.57 -11.99 -10.89
N SER A 54 -7.80 -12.23 -11.97
CA SER A 54 -6.58 -13.03 -11.93
C SER A 54 -5.39 -12.19 -11.48
N ILE A 55 -4.69 -12.64 -10.44
CA ILE A 55 -3.67 -11.84 -9.74
C ILE A 55 -2.30 -12.51 -9.83
N GLY A 56 -1.28 -11.70 -10.24
CA GLY A 56 0.13 -11.95 -9.97
C GLY A 56 0.52 -11.32 -8.63
N TYR A 57 1.08 -12.11 -7.73
CA TYR A 57 1.38 -11.66 -6.36
C TYR A 57 2.88 -11.49 -6.15
N ILE A 58 3.33 -10.26 -5.83
CA ILE A 58 4.76 -9.88 -5.78
C ILE A 58 5.13 -9.46 -4.36
N GLY A 59 6.05 -10.20 -3.74
CA GLY A 59 6.51 -9.99 -2.37
C GLY A 59 5.74 -10.83 -1.35
N VAL A 60 6.35 -11.90 -0.85
CA VAL A 60 5.75 -12.88 0.08
C VAL A 60 6.52 -12.92 1.42
N GLY A 61 6.95 -11.73 1.88
CA GLY A 61 7.51 -11.54 3.21
C GLY A 61 6.43 -11.47 4.30
N SER A 62 6.77 -10.96 5.51
CA SER A 62 5.86 -10.90 6.67
C SER A 62 4.49 -10.30 6.34
N GLN A 63 4.47 -9.09 5.78
CA GLN A 63 3.23 -8.43 5.39
C GLN A 63 2.62 -9.08 4.15
N GLY A 64 3.46 -9.55 3.23
CA GLY A 64 3.00 -10.25 2.03
C GLY A 64 2.19 -11.50 2.35
N VAL A 65 2.63 -12.34 3.29
CA VAL A 65 1.87 -13.53 3.73
C VAL A 65 0.53 -13.14 4.36
N ARG A 66 0.47 -12.06 5.16
CA ARG A 66 -0.79 -11.59 5.75
C ARG A 66 -1.79 -11.21 4.67
N VAL A 67 -1.38 -10.34 3.74
CA VAL A 67 -2.23 -9.88 2.64
C VAL A 67 -2.58 -11.03 1.69
N LEU A 68 -1.64 -11.95 1.42
CA LEU A 68 -1.90 -13.15 0.62
C LEU A 68 -3.07 -13.98 1.22
N THR A 69 -3.05 -14.21 2.54
CA THR A 69 -4.11 -14.96 3.21
C THR A 69 -5.46 -14.23 3.20
N ASP A 70 -5.47 -12.89 3.18
CA ASP A 70 -6.69 -12.11 3.08
C ASP A 70 -7.27 -12.17 1.65
N PHE A 71 -6.43 -12.01 0.61
CA PHE A 71 -6.85 -12.17 -0.80
C PHE A 71 -7.30 -13.59 -1.15
N LEU A 72 -6.70 -14.63 -0.57
CA LEU A 72 -7.16 -16.01 -0.79
C LEU A 72 -8.60 -16.22 -0.30
N ARG A 73 -9.06 -15.48 0.73
CA ARG A 73 -10.45 -15.55 1.22
C ARG A 73 -11.46 -14.83 0.33
N GLN A 74 -11.00 -13.97 -0.58
CA GLN A 74 -11.86 -13.24 -1.51
C GLN A 74 -12.35 -14.15 -2.63
N SER A 75 -13.64 -14.40 -2.70
CA SER A 75 -14.23 -15.31 -3.69
C SER A 75 -14.10 -14.85 -5.14
N GLU A 76 -13.92 -13.53 -5.33
CA GLU A 76 -13.89 -12.87 -6.63
C GLU A 76 -12.48 -12.71 -7.22
N VAL A 77 -11.44 -13.24 -6.55
CA VAL A 77 -10.07 -13.23 -7.06
C VAL A 77 -9.51 -14.63 -7.22
N GLN A 78 -8.48 -14.76 -8.05
CA GLN A 78 -7.68 -15.97 -8.18
C GLN A 78 -6.21 -15.60 -8.32
N ILE A 79 -5.37 -16.04 -7.38
CA ILE A 79 -3.92 -15.88 -7.46
C ILE A 79 -3.37 -16.96 -8.36
N VAL A 80 -2.71 -16.59 -9.46
CA VAL A 80 -2.22 -17.50 -10.49
C VAL A 80 -0.70 -17.54 -10.58
N SER A 81 -0.03 -16.56 -9.98
CA SER A 81 1.44 -16.56 -9.89
C SER A 81 1.91 -15.82 -8.64
N VAL A 82 3.08 -16.19 -8.14
CA VAL A 82 3.78 -15.53 -7.04
C VAL A 82 5.20 -15.17 -7.48
N CYS A 83 5.71 -14.05 -6.93
CA CYS A 83 7.06 -13.58 -7.21
C CYS A 83 7.72 -13.12 -5.93
N ASP A 84 8.93 -13.62 -5.65
CA ASP A 84 9.77 -13.11 -4.55
C ASP A 84 11.23 -13.40 -4.84
N VAL A 85 12.09 -12.44 -4.53
CA VAL A 85 13.56 -12.56 -4.66
C VAL A 85 14.19 -13.43 -3.57
N ASN A 86 13.45 -13.73 -2.51
CA ASN A 86 13.77 -14.71 -1.47
C ASN A 86 13.06 -16.04 -1.80
N THR A 87 13.82 -17.09 -2.06
CA THR A 87 13.22 -18.39 -2.44
C THR A 87 12.49 -19.10 -1.31
N GLY A 88 12.82 -18.76 -0.04
CA GLY A 88 12.16 -19.26 1.16
C GLY A 88 13.06 -19.21 2.38
N SER A 89 12.59 -18.53 3.43
CA SER A 89 13.27 -18.47 4.72
C SER A 89 12.26 -18.41 5.87
N ASP A 90 12.71 -18.70 7.08
CA ASP A 90 11.90 -18.68 8.31
C ASP A 90 12.38 -17.61 9.32
N ASP A 91 13.14 -16.63 8.86
CA ASP A 91 13.67 -15.51 9.63
C ASP A 91 12.84 -14.22 9.50
N PHE A 92 11.70 -14.27 8.80
CA PHE A 92 10.80 -13.13 8.70
C PHE A 92 10.24 -12.72 10.05
N LYS A 93 10.34 -11.42 10.36
CA LYS A 93 9.79 -10.88 11.60
C LYS A 93 8.29 -10.76 11.54
N GLU A 94 7.63 -11.10 12.64
CA GLU A 94 6.19 -11.07 12.81
C GLU A 94 5.77 -9.93 13.75
N TRP A 95 4.57 -9.37 13.55
CA TRP A 95 3.98 -8.39 14.45
C TRP A 95 3.54 -9.01 15.77
N GLY A 96 3.06 -10.26 15.73
CA GLY A 96 2.71 -11.08 16.88
C GLY A 96 3.38 -12.45 16.76
N LYS A 97 3.87 -12.98 17.86
CA LYS A 97 4.56 -14.28 17.88
C LYS A 97 3.68 -15.38 17.26
N GLY A 98 4.19 -16.01 16.20
CA GLY A 98 3.52 -17.10 15.50
C GLY A 98 2.31 -16.67 14.67
N GLU A 99 2.12 -15.37 14.41
CA GLU A 99 0.96 -14.86 13.68
C GLU A 99 0.93 -15.36 12.23
N MET A 100 2.05 -15.31 11.52
CA MET A 100 2.12 -15.76 10.13
C MET A 100 1.71 -17.23 10.01
N LEU A 101 2.32 -18.10 10.79
CA LEU A 101 2.00 -19.53 10.79
C LEU A 101 0.54 -19.78 11.16
N ARG A 102 0.01 -19.10 12.18
CA ARG A 102 -1.41 -19.22 12.57
C ARG A 102 -2.36 -18.84 11.43
N ARG A 103 -2.14 -17.70 10.76
CA ARG A 103 -2.98 -17.24 9.64
C ARG A 103 -2.98 -18.23 8.49
N VAL A 104 -1.81 -18.75 8.11
CA VAL A 104 -1.69 -19.73 7.04
C VAL A 104 -2.39 -21.04 7.42
N ARG A 105 -2.16 -21.55 8.64
CA ARG A 105 -2.82 -22.76 9.14
C ARG A 105 -4.34 -22.64 9.14
N GLU A 106 -4.87 -21.50 9.57
CA GLU A 106 -6.31 -21.20 9.54
C GLU A 106 -6.87 -21.24 8.09
N VAL A 107 -6.21 -20.58 7.16
CA VAL A 107 -6.67 -20.52 5.77
C VAL A 107 -6.59 -21.87 5.08
N LEU A 108 -5.53 -22.63 5.34
CA LEU A 108 -5.35 -23.98 4.81
C LEU A 108 -6.22 -25.03 5.52
N GLY A 109 -6.57 -24.80 6.79
CA GLY A 109 -7.15 -25.83 7.66
C GLY A 109 -6.14 -26.93 7.99
N ASP A 110 -4.83 -26.62 7.97
CA ASP A 110 -3.73 -27.55 8.22
C ASP A 110 -2.82 -27.01 9.33
N ASN A 111 -2.99 -27.53 10.54
CA ASN A 111 -2.20 -27.13 11.71
C ASN A 111 -0.72 -27.59 11.63
N SER A 112 -0.39 -28.48 10.70
CA SER A 112 0.98 -28.98 10.55
C SER A 112 1.82 -28.13 9.59
N TRP A 113 1.23 -27.22 8.83
CA TRP A 113 1.96 -26.37 7.92
C TRP A 113 3.03 -25.54 8.65
N GLY A 114 4.24 -25.51 8.12
CA GLY A 114 5.37 -24.77 8.73
C GLY A 114 5.79 -25.29 10.10
N ARG A 115 5.53 -26.55 10.48
CA ARG A 115 5.85 -27.10 11.81
C ARG A 115 7.34 -27.12 12.18
N PHE A 116 8.22 -27.01 11.18
CA PHE A 116 9.66 -26.99 11.36
C PHE A 116 10.27 -25.59 11.26
N ALA A 117 9.45 -24.56 10.99
CA ALA A 117 9.93 -23.19 10.94
C ALA A 117 10.22 -22.66 12.35
N ASN A 118 11.35 -21.95 12.48
CA ASN A 118 11.77 -21.36 13.75
C ASN A 118 11.14 -19.96 13.98
N GLY A 119 10.58 -19.36 12.94
CA GLY A 119 9.97 -18.03 12.95
C GLY A 119 8.96 -17.86 11.81
N GLY A 120 8.80 -16.64 11.35
CA GLY A 120 7.91 -16.33 10.23
C GLY A 120 8.40 -16.95 8.92
N LEU A 121 7.64 -17.88 8.37
CA LEU A 121 7.96 -18.58 7.11
C LEU A 121 7.35 -17.82 5.92
N GLY A 122 8.21 -17.39 4.99
CA GLY A 122 7.80 -16.65 3.79
C GLY A 122 8.78 -16.84 2.63
N GLY A 123 8.56 -16.08 1.55
CA GLY A 123 9.32 -16.17 0.30
C GLY A 123 8.57 -16.90 -0.80
N LEU A 124 9.24 -17.10 -1.92
CA LEU A 124 8.67 -17.60 -3.18
C LEU A 124 7.97 -18.97 -3.03
N TYR A 125 8.73 -19.98 -2.60
CA TYR A 125 8.18 -21.33 -2.54
C TYR A 125 7.18 -21.54 -1.40
N PRO A 126 7.36 -20.99 -0.19
CA PRO A 126 6.29 -20.97 0.80
C PRO A 126 5.02 -20.29 0.30
N GLY A 127 5.14 -19.17 -0.42
CA GLY A 127 3.99 -18.48 -1.03
C GLY A 127 3.27 -19.32 -2.07
N GLN A 128 4.02 -19.98 -2.96
CA GLN A 128 3.46 -20.89 -3.95
C GLN A 128 2.73 -22.06 -3.29
N ASP A 129 3.34 -22.69 -2.29
CA ASP A 129 2.74 -23.82 -1.54
C ASP A 129 1.43 -23.41 -0.86
N ILE A 130 1.39 -22.22 -0.24
CA ILE A 130 0.15 -21.68 0.36
C ILE A 130 -0.96 -21.58 -0.68
N VAL A 131 -0.69 -20.97 -1.84
CA VAL A 131 -1.67 -20.79 -2.90
C VAL A 131 -2.15 -22.13 -3.46
N GLN A 132 -1.22 -23.03 -3.75
CA GLN A 132 -1.54 -24.36 -4.31
C GLN A 132 -2.36 -25.20 -3.33
N ARG A 133 -1.99 -25.28 -2.07
CA ARG A 133 -2.76 -26.00 -1.04
C ARG A 133 -4.14 -25.40 -0.82
N TYR A 134 -4.24 -24.08 -0.79
CA TYR A 134 -5.53 -23.43 -0.65
C TYR A 134 -6.49 -23.82 -1.77
N TYR A 135 -6.07 -23.70 -3.04
CA TYR A 135 -6.94 -24.05 -4.17
C TYR A 135 -7.16 -25.55 -4.33
N ALA A 136 -6.23 -26.41 -3.94
CA ALA A 136 -6.45 -27.85 -3.86
C ALA A 136 -7.62 -28.15 -2.90
N LYS A 137 -7.57 -27.58 -1.69
CA LYS A 137 -8.64 -27.69 -0.69
C LYS A 137 -9.99 -27.18 -1.21
N GLU A 138 -10.03 -25.96 -1.77
CA GLU A 138 -11.24 -25.34 -2.29
C GLU A 138 -11.90 -26.15 -3.43
N ARG A 139 -11.09 -26.87 -4.20
CA ARG A 139 -11.54 -27.73 -5.30
C ARG A 139 -11.84 -29.17 -4.87
N GLY A 140 -11.52 -29.54 -3.64
CA GLY A 140 -11.58 -30.93 -3.17
C GLY A 140 -10.64 -31.85 -3.93
N ALA A 141 -9.50 -31.32 -4.41
CA ALA A 141 -8.52 -32.06 -5.20
C ALA A 141 -7.31 -32.43 -4.33
N ALA A 142 -6.60 -33.49 -4.73
CA ALA A 142 -5.37 -33.91 -4.02
C ALA A 142 -4.22 -32.93 -4.20
N SER A 143 -4.15 -32.22 -5.34
CA SER A 143 -3.16 -31.19 -5.65
C SER A 143 -3.75 -30.11 -6.57
N TYR A 144 -3.06 -28.97 -6.64
CA TYR A 144 -3.34 -27.90 -7.58
C TYR A 144 -2.02 -27.24 -7.98
N ASP A 145 -1.67 -27.28 -9.26
CA ASP A 145 -0.40 -26.79 -9.81
C ASP A 145 -0.56 -25.50 -10.62
N GLY A 146 -1.68 -24.82 -10.50
CA GLY A 146 -2.03 -23.62 -11.29
C GLY A 146 -1.49 -22.30 -10.71
N CYS A 147 -0.40 -22.33 -9.95
CA CYS A 147 0.30 -21.14 -9.46
C CYS A 147 1.77 -21.20 -9.89
N THR A 148 2.18 -20.28 -10.77
CA THR A 148 3.57 -20.18 -11.26
C THR A 148 4.44 -19.38 -10.29
N ALA A 149 5.72 -19.72 -10.18
CA ALA A 149 6.69 -19.04 -9.32
C ALA A 149 7.73 -18.29 -10.15
N TYR A 150 8.03 -17.02 -9.78
CA TYR A 150 9.01 -16.16 -10.43
C TYR A 150 9.91 -15.50 -9.38
N THR A 151 11.19 -15.31 -9.68
CA THR A 151 12.10 -14.51 -8.83
C THR A 151 12.13 -13.05 -9.25
N ASP A 152 11.89 -12.76 -10.54
CA ASP A 152 11.89 -11.43 -11.12
C ASP A 152 10.49 -11.03 -11.59
N TYR A 153 9.97 -9.89 -11.08
CA TYR A 153 8.65 -9.38 -11.46
C TYR A 153 8.55 -9.04 -12.95
N ARG A 154 9.68 -8.72 -13.61
CA ARG A 154 9.73 -8.43 -15.05
C ARG A 154 9.41 -9.67 -15.86
N GLU A 155 9.93 -10.82 -15.43
CA GLU A 155 9.63 -12.12 -16.01
C GLU A 155 8.16 -12.50 -15.80
N LEU A 156 7.60 -12.26 -14.60
CA LEU A 156 6.19 -12.47 -14.31
C LEU A 156 5.32 -11.62 -15.28
N LEU A 157 5.58 -10.33 -15.41
CA LEU A 157 4.81 -9.45 -16.30
C LEU A 157 4.97 -9.80 -17.79
N GLU A 158 6.13 -10.35 -18.16
CA GLU A 158 6.39 -10.80 -19.52
C GLU A 158 5.64 -12.09 -19.87
N LYS A 159 5.60 -13.05 -18.94
CA LYS A 159 5.04 -14.38 -19.19
C LYS A 159 3.55 -14.49 -18.88
N GLU A 160 3.09 -13.85 -17.81
CA GLU A 160 1.69 -13.89 -17.37
C GLU A 160 0.83 -12.84 -18.08
N LYS A 161 0.64 -12.98 -19.39
CA LYS A 161 -0.12 -12.00 -20.20
C LYS A 161 -1.60 -11.90 -19.81
N ASP A 162 -2.15 -12.98 -19.28
CA ASP A 162 -3.58 -13.12 -19.00
C ASP A 162 -3.99 -12.70 -17.57
N ILE A 163 -3.04 -12.29 -16.71
CA ILE A 163 -3.41 -11.71 -15.41
C ILE A 163 -4.12 -10.38 -15.61
N ASP A 164 -5.05 -10.06 -14.73
CA ASP A 164 -5.78 -8.79 -14.73
C ASP A 164 -5.09 -7.76 -13.83
N ALA A 165 -4.47 -8.22 -12.76
CA ALA A 165 -3.94 -7.38 -11.71
C ALA A 165 -2.66 -7.92 -11.07
N VAL A 166 -1.95 -7.03 -10.37
CA VAL A 166 -0.85 -7.39 -9.48
C VAL A 166 -1.08 -6.83 -8.08
N VAL A 167 -0.63 -7.60 -7.08
CA VAL A 167 -0.49 -7.15 -5.70
C VAL A 167 0.99 -6.99 -5.40
N VAL A 168 1.42 -5.83 -4.91
CA VAL A 168 2.82 -5.49 -4.64
C VAL A 168 3.02 -5.33 -3.13
N CYS A 169 3.80 -6.25 -2.52
CA CYS A 169 4.07 -6.31 -1.08
C CYS A 169 5.58 -6.39 -0.77
N THR A 170 6.39 -5.70 -1.54
CA THR A 170 7.85 -5.64 -1.40
C THR A 170 8.31 -4.65 -0.33
N ALA A 171 9.61 -4.37 -0.22
CA ALA A 171 10.12 -3.22 0.53
C ALA A 171 9.82 -1.92 -0.23
N ASP A 172 9.73 -0.78 0.50
CA ASP A 172 9.22 0.51 0.01
C ASP A 172 9.88 0.97 -1.30
N HIS A 173 11.21 0.81 -1.40
CA HIS A 173 12.00 1.28 -2.56
C HIS A 173 11.67 0.58 -3.88
N ASN A 174 11.00 -0.57 -3.84
CA ASN A 174 10.58 -1.31 -5.02
C ASN A 174 9.12 -1.05 -5.42
N HIS A 175 8.31 -0.40 -4.57
CA HIS A 175 6.88 -0.18 -4.82
C HIS A 175 6.62 0.56 -6.12
N ALA A 176 7.30 1.70 -6.33
CA ALA A 176 7.06 2.56 -7.48
C ALA A 176 7.42 1.89 -8.79
N ILE A 177 8.58 1.25 -8.84
CA ILE A 177 9.11 0.66 -10.07
C ILE A 177 8.27 -0.54 -10.54
N ILE A 178 7.89 -1.41 -9.60
CA ILE A 178 7.05 -2.58 -9.90
C ILE A 178 5.64 -2.13 -10.29
N SER A 179 5.02 -1.25 -9.49
CA SER A 179 3.66 -0.77 -9.75
C SER A 179 3.56 -0.02 -11.08
N THR A 180 4.55 0.81 -11.40
CA THR A 180 4.59 1.56 -12.67
C THR A 180 4.75 0.62 -13.87
N ALA A 181 5.62 -0.38 -13.77
CA ALA A 181 5.77 -1.39 -14.83
C ALA A 181 4.46 -2.18 -15.05
N ALA A 182 3.78 -2.56 -13.99
CA ALA A 182 2.49 -3.25 -14.07
C ALA A 182 1.41 -2.38 -14.70
N MET A 183 1.27 -1.12 -14.28
CA MET A 183 0.31 -0.17 -14.86
C MET A 183 0.56 0.06 -16.35
N LYS A 184 1.83 0.25 -16.75
CA LYS A 184 2.22 0.39 -18.16
C LYS A 184 1.93 -0.87 -18.98
N ALA A 185 1.96 -2.05 -18.36
CA ALA A 185 1.52 -3.32 -18.95
C ALA A 185 0.00 -3.50 -18.95
N GLY A 186 -0.77 -2.49 -18.52
CA GLY A 186 -2.24 -2.51 -18.49
C GLY A 186 -2.82 -3.33 -17.34
N LYS A 187 -2.04 -3.62 -16.29
CA LYS A 187 -2.49 -4.39 -15.14
C LYS A 187 -3.00 -3.48 -14.04
N HIS A 188 -4.08 -3.86 -13.36
CA HIS A 188 -4.54 -3.21 -12.13
C HIS A 188 -3.52 -3.44 -11.02
N VAL A 189 -3.42 -2.49 -10.06
CA VAL A 189 -2.39 -2.55 -9.02
C VAL A 189 -2.97 -2.32 -7.63
N TYR A 190 -2.68 -3.25 -6.71
CA TYR A 190 -2.80 -3.08 -5.28
C TYR A 190 -1.40 -2.99 -4.69
N CYS A 191 -1.02 -1.85 -4.11
CA CYS A 191 0.32 -1.61 -3.59
C CYS A 191 0.29 -1.49 -2.07
N GLN A 192 1.24 -2.14 -1.39
CA GLN A 192 1.44 -1.93 0.03
C GLN A 192 1.84 -0.48 0.33
N LYS A 193 1.59 -0.08 1.57
CA LYS A 193 1.96 1.22 2.11
C LYS A 193 3.44 1.22 2.61
N PRO A 194 4.10 2.37 2.60
CA PRO A 194 3.72 3.60 1.90
C PRO A 194 3.71 3.38 0.39
N MET A 195 2.94 4.18 -0.34
CA MET A 195 2.77 3.99 -1.79
C MET A 195 4.10 3.98 -2.54
N THR A 196 5.04 4.82 -2.12
CA THR A 196 6.36 4.97 -2.74
C THR A 196 7.45 5.30 -1.73
N HIS A 197 8.69 5.32 -2.19
CA HIS A 197 9.89 5.62 -1.42
C HIS A 197 10.32 7.10 -1.51
N THR A 198 10.06 7.78 -2.64
CA THR A 198 10.42 9.19 -2.86
C THR A 198 9.22 10.05 -3.21
N VAL A 199 9.36 11.38 -2.99
CA VAL A 199 8.33 12.38 -3.36
C VAL A 199 8.02 12.33 -4.86
N TYR A 200 9.06 12.27 -5.69
CA TYR A 200 8.92 12.16 -7.15
C TYR A 200 8.12 10.94 -7.57
N GLU A 201 8.41 9.79 -6.99
CA GLU A 201 7.71 8.55 -7.28
C GLU A 201 6.22 8.64 -6.96
N ALA A 202 5.85 9.29 -5.84
CA ALA A 202 4.45 9.47 -5.46
C ALA A 202 3.67 10.24 -6.53
N ARG A 203 4.24 11.32 -7.03
CA ARG A 203 3.67 12.10 -8.12
C ARG A 203 3.59 11.28 -9.40
N ARG A 204 4.68 10.61 -9.77
CA ARG A 204 4.76 9.86 -11.02
C ARG A 204 3.82 8.66 -11.05
N MET A 205 3.67 7.92 -9.96
CA MET A 205 2.70 6.82 -9.87
C MET A 205 1.26 7.30 -10.04
N ALA A 206 0.89 8.43 -9.42
CA ALA A 206 -0.44 9.01 -9.59
C ALA A 206 -0.69 9.48 -11.05
N GLU A 207 0.33 9.99 -11.72
CA GLU A 207 0.26 10.36 -13.15
C GLU A 207 0.07 9.14 -14.04
N VAL A 208 0.88 8.09 -13.85
CA VAL A 208 0.77 6.85 -14.63
C VAL A 208 -0.57 6.18 -14.42
N ALA A 209 -1.12 6.21 -13.21
CA ALA A 209 -2.47 5.70 -12.95
C ALA A 209 -3.54 6.45 -13.78
N ARG A 210 -3.43 7.78 -13.88
CA ARG A 210 -4.32 8.59 -14.74
C ARG A 210 -4.13 8.30 -16.25
N GLU A 211 -2.89 8.15 -16.69
CA GLU A 211 -2.53 7.85 -18.07
C GLU A 211 -3.09 6.49 -18.51
N THR A 212 -2.89 5.47 -17.70
CA THR A 212 -3.26 4.08 -18.02
C THR A 212 -4.71 3.74 -17.70
N LYS A 213 -5.35 4.50 -16.80
CA LYS A 213 -6.74 4.30 -16.34
C LYS A 213 -7.01 2.93 -15.71
N VAL A 214 -5.99 2.26 -15.21
CA VAL A 214 -6.14 1.00 -14.48
C VAL A 214 -6.64 1.25 -13.06
N ALA A 215 -7.31 0.28 -12.47
CA ALA A 215 -7.72 0.34 -11.06
C ALA A 215 -6.48 0.23 -10.15
N THR A 216 -6.39 1.13 -9.18
CA THR A 216 -5.26 1.19 -8.24
C THR A 216 -5.75 1.30 -6.80
N GLN A 217 -4.97 0.82 -5.84
CA GLN A 217 -5.25 0.93 -4.41
C GLN A 217 -3.96 0.87 -3.59
N VAL A 218 -3.86 1.70 -2.56
CA VAL A 218 -2.83 1.61 -1.52
C VAL A 218 -3.40 0.95 -0.27
N ALA A 219 -2.66 0.05 0.34
CA ALA A 219 -3.10 -0.77 1.48
C ALA A 219 -3.12 0.01 2.82
N THR A 220 -3.83 1.14 2.88
CA THR A 220 -3.99 1.93 4.13
C THR A 220 -5.26 1.56 4.92
N GLY A 221 -6.33 1.20 4.24
CA GLY A 221 -7.59 0.80 4.85
C GLY A 221 -8.48 1.95 5.38
N ASN A 222 -7.89 3.09 5.72
CA ASN A 222 -8.60 4.22 6.34
C ASN A 222 -9.68 4.83 5.45
N SER A 223 -9.48 4.82 4.13
CA SER A 223 -10.47 5.24 3.16
C SER A 223 -11.78 4.47 3.24
N ALA A 224 -11.75 3.23 3.71
CA ALA A 224 -12.90 2.36 3.89
C ALA A 224 -13.49 2.38 5.31
N SER A 225 -12.79 3.01 6.29
CA SER A 225 -13.20 3.02 7.69
C SER A 225 -14.50 3.80 7.93
N GLU A 226 -15.38 3.26 8.76
CA GLU A 226 -16.58 3.94 9.25
C GLU A 226 -16.22 5.15 10.10
N GLU A 227 -15.19 5.02 10.94
CA GLU A 227 -14.76 6.07 11.86
C GLU A 227 -14.21 7.30 11.12
N THR A 228 -13.49 7.10 10.00
CA THR A 228 -13.03 8.20 9.14
C THR A 228 -14.22 8.99 8.58
N ARG A 229 -15.31 8.32 8.18
CA ARG A 229 -16.53 8.98 7.70
C ARG A 229 -17.24 9.73 8.82
N VAL A 230 -17.32 9.13 9.99
CA VAL A 230 -17.88 9.78 11.19
C VAL A 230 -17.08 11.03 11.55
N LEU A 231 -15.76 10.99 11.50
CA LEU A 231 -14.90 12.16 11.72
C LEU A 231 -15.18 13.26 10.68
N CYS A 232 -15.29 12.91 9.41
CA CYS A 232 -15.65 13.85 8.36
C CYS A 232 -17.00 14.53 8.68
N GLU A 233 -18.02 13.73 8.99
CA GLU A 233 -19.37 14.22 9.30
C GLU A 233 -19.37 15.16 10.51
N TRP A 234 -18.68 14.81 11.60
CA TRP A 234 -18.61 15.65 12.80
C TRP A 234 -17.87 16.97 12.58
N ILE A 235 -16.70 16.92 11.94
CA ILE A 235 -15.88 18.12 11.70
C ILE A 235 -16.55 19.04 10.68
N TRP A 236 -17.18 18.49 9.64
CA TRP A 236 -17.88 19.30 8.63
C TRP A 236 -19.19 19.90 9.17
N ASP A 237 -19.82 19.25 10.15
CA ASP A 237 -20.98 19.80 10.89
C ASP A 237 -20.57 20.86 11.93
N GLY A 238 -19.26 21.03 12.16
CA GLY A 238 -18.73 22.06 13.08
C GLY A 238 -18.63 21.65 14.53
N ALA A 239 -18.58 20.34 14.85
CA ALA A 239 -18.49 19.80 16.21
C ALA A 239 -17.45 20.47 17.11
N ILE A 240 -16.32 20.89 16.52
CA ILE A 240 -15.22 21.59 17.22
C ILE A 240 -14.87 22.95 16.59
N GLY A 241 -15.74 23.47 15.71
CA GLY A 241 -15.48 24.69 14.95
C GLY A 241 -14.37 24.51 13.92
N GLN A 242 -13.61 25.58 13.64
CA GLN A 242 -12.48 25.52 12.69
C GLN A 242 -11.29 24.81 13.31
N VAL A 243 -10.83 23.73 12.69
CA VAL A 243 -9.64 23.01 13.13
C VAL A 243 -8.40 23.86 12.83
N ARG A 244 -7.56 24.09 13.83
CA ARG A 244 -6.31 24.87 13.76
C ARG A 244 -5.08 24.04 13.85
N GLU A 245 -5.12 22.98 14.66
CA GLU A 245 -4.01 22.08 14.90
C GLU A 245 -4.47 20.64 14.88
N VAL A 246 -3.59 19.75 14.45
CA VAL A 246 -3.74 18.31 14.56
C VAL A 246 -2.45 17.76 15.16
N HIS A 247 -2.56 16.94 16.19
CA HIS A 247 -1.40 16.25 16.77
C HIS A 247 -1.57 14.75 16.52
N ASN A 248 -0.54 14.14 15.94
CA ASN A 248 -0.48 12.70 15.69
C ASN A 248 0.84 12.15 16.23
N TRP A 249 0.80 11.11 17.03
CA TRP A 249 1.99 10.54 17.67
C TRP A 249 2.02 9.03 17.58
N SER A 250 3.25 8.49 17.44
CA SER A 250 3.51 7.05 17.28
C SER A 250 4.70 6.60 18.11
N THR A 251 4.65 5.36 18.58
CA THR A 251 5.77 4.72 19.29
C THR A 251 6.89 4.25 18.36
N ARG A 252 6.70 4.36 17.04
CA ARG A 252 7.73 3.96 16.07
C ARG A 252 8.94 4.89 16.14
N PRO A 253 10.15 4.37 15.80
CA PRO A 253 10.47 3.08 15.20
C PRO A 253 10.57 1.94 16.20
N VAL A 254 10.22 0.71 15.79
CA VAL A 254 10.48 -0.55 16.51
C VAL A 254 11.59 -1.38 15.84
N TRP A 255 12.25 -0.80 14.87
CA TRP A 255 13.40 -1.34 14.13
C TRP A 255 14.63 -0.48 14.37
N PRO A 256 15.83 -1.02 14.15
CA PRO A 256 17.07 -0.25 14.28
C PRO A 256 17.11 0.92 13.28
N GLN A 257 17.26 2.13 13.78
CA GLN A 257 17.64 3.33 13.02
C GLN A 257 18.48 4.24 13.93
N GLY A 258 19.02 5.33 13.41
CA GLY A 258 19.98 6.15 14.15
C GLY A 258 21.32 5.44 14.37
N ILE A 259 21.74 4.64 13.39
CA ILE A 259 22.97 3.85 13.41
C ILE A 259 23.82 4.13 12.17
N GLU A 260 25.11 3.89 12.27
CA GLU A 260 26.03 3.97 11.12
C GLU A 260 25.96 2.67 10.29
N ARG A 261 26.46 2.75 9.04
CA ARG A 261 26.62 1.57 8.19
C ARG A 261 27.59 0.58 8.83
N PRO A 262 27.26 -0.72 8.88
CA PRO A 262 28.21 -1.73 9.32
C PRO A 262 29.43 -1.78 8.38
N ILE A 263 30.59 -2.02 8.97
CA ILE A 263 31.87 -2.15 8.23
C ILE A 263 32.05 -3.59 7.73
N GLU A 264 31.51 -4.54 8.46
CA GLU A 264 31.60 -5.96 8.18
C GLU A 264 30.82 -6.30 6.91
N LYS A 265 31.36 -7.24 6.15
CA LYS A 265 30.67 -7.83 5.00
C LYS A 265 30.18 -9.22 5.37
N GLN A 266 28.94 -9.50 5.05
CA GLN A 266 28.35 -10.83 5.21
C GLN A 266 28.13 -11.47 3.84
N ALA A 267 28.18 -12.81 3.80
CA ALA A 267 27.79 -13.54 2.60
C ALA A 267 26.29 -13.35 2.35
N VAL A 268 25.91 -13.23 1.10
CA VAL A 268 24.50 -13.26 0.72
C VAL A 268 23.95 -14.66 1.01
N PRO A 269 22.83 -14.80 1.72
CA PRO A 269 22.22 -16.12 1.90
C PRO A 269 21.84 -16.77 0.56
N ASP A 270 21.99 -18.08 0.44
CA ASP A 270 21.72 -18.82 -0.80
C ASP A 270 20.26 -18.71 -1.27
N TYR A 271 19.34 -18.39 -0.35
CA TYR A 271 17.92 -18.21 -0.65
C TYR A 271 17.56 -16.81 -1.16
N LEU A 272 18.50 -15.85 -1.23
CA LEU A 272 18.23 -14.44 -1.53
C LEU A 272 18.96 -13.99 -2.79
N ASP A 273 18.24 -13.49 -3.79
CA ASP A 273 18.82 -12.69 -4.86
C ASP A 273 18.99 -11.24 -4.38
N TRP A 274 20.21 -10.92 -3.91
CA TRP A 274 20.52 -9.61 -3.35
C TRP A 274 20.48 -8.48 -4.39
N ASP A 275 20.82 -8.76 -5.63
CA ASP A 275 20.81 -7.76 -6.70
C ASP A 275 19.37 -7.36 -7.05
N LEU A 276 18.48 -8.31 -7.20
CA LEU A 276 17.06 -8.07 -7.41
C LEU A 276 16.41 -7.43 -6.18
N TRP A 277 16.84 -7.81 -4.96
CA TRP A 277 16.32 -7.18 -3.73
C TRP A 277 16.68 -5.70 -3.65
N LEU A 278 17.93 -5.33 -3.99
CA LEU A 278 18.36 -3.93 -4.07
C LEU A 278 17.53 -3.12 -5.07
N GLY A 279 17.09 -3.75 -6.16
CA GLY A 279 16.25 -3.07 -7.14
C GLY A 279 16.88 -1.76 -7.64
N PRO A 280 16.16 -0.63 -7.59
CA PRO A 280 16.66 0.68 -8.03
C PRO A 280 17.66 1.33 -7.06
N ALA A 281 17.80 0.81 -5.83
CA ALA A 281 18.68 1.39 -4.82
C ALA A 281 20.18 1.25 -5.19
N PRO A 282 21.05 2.15 -4.73
CA PRO A 282 22.48 2.04 -4.97
C PRO A 282 23.05 0.71 -4.48
N TYR A 283 23.97 0.14 -5.27
CA TYR A 283 24.62 -1.11 -4.88
C TYR A 283 25.39 -0.98 -3.56
N ARG A 284 25.20 -1.97 -2.70
CA ARG A 284 26.00 -2.18 -1.47
C ARG A 284 26.14 -3.67 -1.15
N PRO A 285 27.23 -4.07 -0.46
CA PRO A 285 27.36 -5.43 0.05
C PRO A 285 26.22 -5.79 0.98
N TYR A 286 25.83 -7.05 0.96
CA TYR A 286 24.81 -7.58 1.86
C TYR A 286 25.24 -7.49 3.33
N HIS A 287 24.28 -7.21 4.18
CA HIS A 287 24.37 -7.35 5.63
C HIS A 287 22.96 -7.56 6.21
N SER A 288 22.83 -8.40 7.24
CA SER A 288 21.56 -8.70 7.89
C SER A 288 20.88 -7.49 8.57
N VAL A 289 21.60 -6.37 8.72
CA VAL A 289 21.05 -5.10 9.21
C VAL A 289 20.13 -4.41 8.19
N TYR A 290 20.11 -4.87 6.93
CA TYR A 290 19.25 -4.29 5.89
C TYR A 290 17.94 -5.05 5.72
N GLN A 291 17.89 -6.33 6.04
CA GLN A 291 16.69 -7.16 5.87
C GLN A 291 16.77 -8.46 6.71
N PRO A 292 15.65 -9.15 6.99
CA PRO A 292 14.28 -8.76 6.69
C PRO A 292 13.77 -7.69 7.69
N PHE A 293 12.72 -6.96 7.35
CA PHE A 293 12.00 -5.99 8.19
C PHE A 293 12.75 -4.68 8.51
N VAL A 294 14.05 -4.76 8.85
CA VAL A 294 14.88 -3.66 9.38
C VAL A 294 15.28 -2.61 8.32
N TRP A 295 15.04 -2.87 7.05
CA TRP A 295 15.26 -1.95 5.94
C TRP A 295 14.53 -0.60 6.10
N ARG A 296 13.47 -0.55 6.89
CA ARG A 296 12.65 0.66 7.17
C ARG A 296 13.45 1.82 7.74
N GLY A 297 14.52 1.55 8.48
CA GLY A 297 15.39 2.54 9.08
C GLY A 297 16.44 3.15 8.13
N TRP A 298 16.59 2.63 6.90
CA TRP A 298 17.62 3.01 5.94
C TRP A 298 17.07 3.87 4.83
N TYR A 299 17.70 5.04 4.56
CA TYR A 299 17.24 5.98 3.53
C TYR A 299 17.12 5.38 2.13
N ASP A 300 17.94 4.38 1.78
CA ASP A 300 17.90 3.77 0.45
C ASP A 300 16.79 2.73 0.28
N PHE A 301 16.16 2.27 1.36
CA PHE A 301 15.23 1.14 1.32
C PHE A 301 13.87 1.42 1.93
N GLY A 302 13.80 2.30 2.93
CA GLY A 302 12.61 2.58 3.69
C GLY A 302 12.34 4.08 3.86
N THR A 303 11.27 4.37 4.55
CA THR A 303 10.73 5.72 4.70
C THR A 303 10.68 6.20 6.16
N GLY A 304 11.33 5.45 7.08
CA GLY A 304 11.36 5.79 8.50
C GLY A 304 10.01 5.66 9.19
N ALA A 305 9.92 6.17 10.42
CA ALA A 305 8.71 6.05 11.23
C ALA A 305 7.51 6.79 10.61
N VAL A 306 7.72 8.01 10.11
CA VAL A 306 6.65 8.81 9.52
C VAL A 306 6.12 8.20 8.22
N GLY A 307 6.99 7.63 7.36
CA GLY A 307 6.56 6.98 6.13
C GLY A 307 5.82 5.67 6.40
N ASP A 308 6.34 4.84 7.33
CA ASP A 308 5.73 3.55 7.68
C ASP A 308 4.34 3.71 8.33
N MET A 309 4.15 4.70 9.20
CA MET A 309 2.94 4.87 10.00
C MET A 309 2.07 6.04 9.57
N GLY A 310 2.68 7.18 9.20
CA GLY A 310 1.93 8.38 8.85
C GLY A 310 0.96 8.18 7.67
N CYS A 311 1.25 7.25 6.76
CA CYS A 311 0.36 6.93 5.65
C CYS A 311 -1.07 6.52 6.10
N TYR A 312 -1.23 5.95 7.28
CA TYR A 312 -2.54 5.63 7.84
C TYR A 312 -3.26 6.88 8.36
N SER A 313 -2.64 7.58 9.30
CA SER A 313 -3.26 8.74 9.96
C SER A 313 -3.44 9.93 9.02
N PHE A 314 -2.46 10.19 8.15
CA PHE A 314 -2.57 11.29 7.17
C PHE A 314 -3.63 11.01 6.10
N ASP A 315 -3.92 9.75 5.74
CA ASP A 315 -5.07 9.45 4.87
C ASP A 315 -6.38 9.93 5.52
N THR A 316 -6.57 9.69 6.82
CA THR A 316 -7.71 10.22 7.58
C THR A 316 -7.68 11.74 7.67
N ILE A 317 -6.54 12.34 8.06
CA ILE A 317 -6.41 13.80 8.24
C ILE A 317 -6.69 14.54 6.92
N PHE A 318 -6.16 14.04 5.80
CA PHE A 318 -6.39 14.61 4.46
C PHE A 318 -7.86 14.61 4.07
N ARG A 319 -8.57 13.52 4.32
CA ARG A 319 -10.02 13.40 4.03
C ARG A 319 -10.85 14.34 4.91
N VAL A 320 -10.60 14.28 6.22
CA VAL A 320 -11.35 15.06 7.21
C VAL A 320 -11.18 16.55 7.00
N LEU A 321 -9.95 16.99 6.71
CA LEU A 321 -9.63 18.41 6.56
C LEU A 321 -9.51 18.86 5.09
N LYS A 322 -9.82 18.00 4.12
CA LYS A 322 -9.72 18.27 2.67
C LYS A 322 -8.36 18.86 2.30
N LEU A 323 -7.28 18.28 2.85
CA LEU A 323 -5.93 18.80 2.68
C LEU A 323 -5.47 18.66 1.23
N GLN A 324 -4.58 19.56 0.86
CA GLN A 324 -3.76 19.55 -0.33
C GLN A 324 -2.27 19.46 0.08
N ALA A 325 -1.36 19.84 -0.80
CA ALA A 325 0.06 19.88 -0.44
C ALA A 325 0.34 20.90 0.67
N PRO A 326 1.25 20.61 1.61
CA PRO A 326 1.73 21.60 2.57
C PRO A 326 2.52 22.70 1.87
N VAL A 327 2.53 23.90 2.43
CA VAL A 327 3.32 25.03 1.92
C VAL A 327 4.70 25.08 2.57
N ARG A 328 4.83 24.53 3.79
CA ARG A 328 6.06 24.55 4.58
C ARG A 328 6.12 23.33 5.49
N ILE A 329 7.32 22.81 5.74
CA ILE A 329 7.58 21.74 6.69
C ILE A 329 8.79 22.11 7.54
N GLU A 330 8.65 21.95 8.86
CA GLU A 330 9.72 22.10 9.84
C GLU A 330 10.00 20.74 10.49
N SER A 331 11.26 20.50 10.79
CA SER A 331 11.70 19.29 11.48
C SER A 331 12.60 19.59 12.65
N SER A 332 12.39 18.89 13.75
CA SER A 332 13.30 18.78 14.88
C SER A 332 13.50 17.31 15.19
N SER A 333 14.74 16.85 15.31
CA SER A 333 15.02 15.43 15.48
C SER A 333 16.25 15.19 16.35
N THR A 334 16.41 13.95 16.81
CA THR A 334 17.69 13.47 17.32
C THR A 334 18.75 13.50 16.22
N LYS A 335 20.00 13.11 16.53
CA LYS A 335 21.09 13.09 15.55
C LYS A 335 20.65 12.48 14.22
N VAL A 336 20.82 13.20 13.13
CA VAL A 336 20.64 12.72 11.76
C VAL A 336 21.90 11.99 11.31
N PHE A 337 21.77 10.78 10.86
CA PHE A 337 22.86 9.96 10.33
C PHE A 337 22.92 10.08 8.80
N LYS A 338 24.04 9.69 8.22
CA LYS A 338 24.24 9.81 6.78
C LYS A 338 23.28 8.92 5.98
N GLU A 339 22.91 7.74 6.53
CA GLU A 339 22.18 6.70 5.81
C GLU A 339 20.94 6.16 6.54
N THR A 340 20.73 6.56 7.78
CA THR A 340 19.59 6.12 8.59
C THR A 340 18.81 7.28 9.16
N PHE A 341 17.51 7.05 9.35
CA PHE A 341 16.61 8.00 9.99
C PHE A 341 17.00 8.25 11.45
N PRO A 342 16.69 9.44 12.02
CA PRO A 342 16.88 9.72 13.43
C PRO A 342 15.99 8.83 14.30
N VAL A 343 16.38 8.60 15.56
CA VAL A 343 15.63 7.73 16.50
C VAL A 343 14.27 8.34 16.86
N ALA A 344 14.19 9.68 16.91
CA ALA A 344 12.95 10.39 17.23
C ALA A 344 12.90 11.72 16.46
N SER A 345 11.69 12.14 16.10
CA SER A 345 11.46 13.42 15.42
C SER A 345 10.14 14.07 15.83
N ILE A 346 10.11 15.41 15.69
CA ILE A 346 8.91 16.23 15.72
C ILE A 346 8.87 16.97 14.39
N LEU A 347 7.75 16.84 13.68
CA LEU A 347 7.55 17.44 12.37
C LEU A 347 6.32 18.35 12.39
N HIS A 348 6.40 19.49 11.73
CA HIS A 348 5.30 20.43 11.60
C HIS A 348 5.02 20.66 10.13
N PHE A 349 3.80 20.34 9.70
CA PHE A 349 3.33 20.53 8.34
C PHE A 349 2.32 21.67 8.31
N TYR A 350 2.62 22.73 7.56
CA TYR A 350 1.77 23.92 7.46
C TYR A 350 0.95 23.88 6.18
N PHE A 351 -0.36 23.95 6.33
CA PHE A 351 -1.31 23.96 5.22
C PHE A 351 -2.02 25.29 5.14
N ALA A 352 -2.13 25.84 3.93
CA ALA A 352 -2.86 27.07 3.68
C ALA A 352 -4.37 26.90 3.91
N ALA A 353 -5.08 28.03 4.01
CA ALA A 353 -6.53 28.04 3.96
C ALA A 353 -7.02 27.40 2.66
N ARG A 354 -8.15 26.70 2.72
CA ARG A 354 -8.75 26.00 1.58
C ARG A 354 -10.27 25.96 1.73
N ASP A 355 -10.96 26.30 0.67
CA ASP A 355 -12.41 26.48 0.68
C ASP A 355 -12.85 27.31 1.91
N GLU A 356 -13.75 26.75 2.74
CA GLU A 356 -14.22 27.36 3.99
C GLU A 356 -13.38 26.98 5.22
N MET A 357 -12.30 26.20 5.03
CA MET A 357 -11.45 25.70 6.12
C MET A 357 -10.25 26.63 6.34
N ALA A 358 -10.00 26.93 7.59
CA ALA A 358 -8.88 27.75 8.03
C ALA A 358 -7.50 27.08 7.74
N PRO A 359 -6.41 27.87 7.73
CA PRO A 359 -5.07 27.30 7.77
C PRO A 359 -4.93 26.35 8.97
N VAL A 360 -4.20 25.25 8.79
CA VAL A 360 -4.00 24.23 9.82
C VAL A 360 -2.55 23.78 9.88
N THR A 361 -2.06 23.51 11.08
CA THR A 361 -0.77 22.88 11.30
C THR A 361 -0.98 21.43 11.76
N VAL A 362 -0.34 20.49 11.08
CA VAL A 362 -0.30 19.08 11.51
C VAL A 362 1.06 18.82 12.17
N HIS A 363 1.02 18.33 13.40
CA HIS A 363 2.20 18.00 14.21
C HIS A 363 2.31 16.47 14.27
N TRP A 364 3.47 15.95 13.85
CA TRP A 364 3.83 14.54 13.98
C TRP A 364 4.89 14.38 15.06
N TYR A 365 4.76 13.31 15.85
CA TYR A 365 5.72 12.92 16.87
C TYR A 365 6.03 11.44 16.73
N ASP A 366 7.32 11.08 16.78
CA ASP A 366 7.76 9.68 16.78
C ASP A 366 8.88 9.44 17.81
N GLY A 367 9.31 8.17 17.94
CA GLY A 367 10.33 7.79 18.91
C GLY A 367 9.85 7.98 20.36
N GLU A 368 8.58 7.65 20.64
CA GLU A 368 7.91 7.79 21.94
C GLU A 368 7.63 9.23 22.38
N LEU A 369 7.96 10.23 21.55
CA LEU A 369 7.58 11.61 21.81
C LEU A 369 6.05 11.76 21.64
N ARG A 370 5.47 12.66 22.45
CA ARG A 370 4.02 12.93 22.48
C ARG A 370 3.74 14.41 22.58
N PRO A 371 2.55 14.87 22.16
CA PRO A 371 2.09 16.22 22.45
C PRO A 371 1.88 16.40 23.96
N GLN A 372 1.77 17.66 24.38
CA GLN A 372 1.31 17.96 25.72
C GLN A 372 -0.12 17.41 25.91
N LYS A 373 -0.37 16.77 27.07
CA LYS A 373 -1.70 16.27 27.43
C LYS A 373 -2.68 17.45 27.52
N PRO A 374 -3.83 17.38 26.80
CA PRO A 374 -4.89 18.37 26.94
C PRO A 374 -5.46 18.41 28.36
N GLU A 375 -5.70 19.62 28.90
CA GLU A 375 -6.28 19.77 30.24
C GLU A 375 -7.67 19.14 30.36
N GLU A 376 -8.42 19.08 29.25
CA GLU A 376 -9.76 18.48 29.15
C GLU A 376 -9.79 16.98 29.46
N LEU A 377 -8.65 16.30 29.43
CA LEU A 377 -8.57 14.90 29.83
C LEU A 377 -8.58 14.69 31.35
N GLY A 378 -8.29 15.76 32.13
CA GLY A 378 -8.22 15.62 33.60
C GLY A 378 -7.20 14.56 34.02
N ASP A 379 -7.66 13.53 34.74
CA ASP A 379 -6.80 12.43 35.22
C ASP A 379 -6.54 11.34 34.16
N GLU A 380 -7.22 11.39 33.01
CA GLU A 380 -7.00 10.42 31.94
C GLU A 380 -5.64 10.66 31.24
N GLU A 381 -4.90 9.61 30.98
CA GLU A 381 -3.61 9.68 30.28
C GLU A 381 -3.81 9.55 28.75
N LEU A 382 -2.87 10.15 27.98
CA LEU A 382 -2.79 9.90 26.54
C LEU A 382 -2.33 8.46 26.29
N GLU A 383 -3.02 7.80 25.36
CA GLU A 383 -2.58 6.50 24.83
C GLU A 383 -1.17 6.60 24.24
N SER A 384 -0.51 5.46 24.08
CA SER A 384 0.86 5.38 23.54
C SER A 384 0.97 5.92 22.11
N GLU A 385 -0.08 5.78 21.32
CA GLU A 385 -0.24 6.33 19.96
C GLU A 385 -1.62 7.01 19.88
N GLY A 386 -1.77 8.05 19.06
CA GLY A 386 -3.06 8.72 18.96
C GLY A 386 -3.11 9.84 17.93
N LEU A 387 -4.30 10.42 17.82
CA LEU A 387 -4.63 11.51 16.90
C LEU A 387 -5.59 12.47 17.62
N LEU A 388 -5.21 13.74 17.68
CA LEU A 388 -5.97 14.81 18.33
C LEU A 388 -6.23 15.94 17.35
N PHE A 389 -7.48 16.28 17.10
CA PHE A 389 -7.89 17.47 16.38
C PHE A 389 -8.22 18.59 17.38
N VAL A 390 -7.65 19.78 17.18
CA VAL A 390 -7.86 20.96 18.01
C VAL A 390 -8.55 22.02 17.18
N GLY A 391 -9.79 22.31 17.52
CA GLY A 391 -10.60 23.34 16.92
C GLY A 391 -10.77 24.56 17.83
N ASP A 392 -11.35 25.65 17.30
CA ASP A 392 -11.60 26.87 18.04
C ASP A 392 -12.79 26.77 19.04
N LYS A 393 -13.56 25.67 19.01
CA LYS A 393 -14.70 25.40 19.90
C LYS A 393 -14.58 24.10 20.69
N GLY A 394 -13.54 23.29 20.46
CA GLY A 394 -13.38 22.02 21.16
C GLY A 394 -12.29 21.14 20.56
N LYS A 395 -12.20 19.93 21.05
CA LYS A 395 -11.19 18.94 20.62
C LYS A 395 -11.80 17.57 20.41
N ILE A 396 -11.30 16.84 19.41
CA ILE A 396 -11.63 15.42 19.19
C ILE A 396 -10.37 14.58 19.34
N LEU A 397 -10.41 13.62 20.25
CA LEU A 397 -9.37 12.62 20.47
C LEU A 397 -9.77 11.29 19.82
N CYS A 398 -8.83 10.66 19.14
CA CYS A 398 -9.01 9.40 18.41
C CYS A 398 -7.84 8.45 18.67
N ASP A 399 -8.00 7.19 18.27
CA ASP A 399 -6.89 6.28 18.06
C ASP A 399 -5.95 6.82 16.98
N PHE A 400 -4.78 6.23 16.84
CA PHE A 400 -3.68 6.68 15.98
C PHE A 400 -4.13 7.09 14.55
N SER A 401 -5.02 6.34 13.94
CA SER A 401 -5.48 6.59 12.56
C SER A 401 -6.93 7.07 12.44
N GLY A 402 -7.51 7.59 13.53
CA GLY A 402 -8.83 8.17 13.55
C GLY A 402 -9.94 7.26 14.07
N GLY A 403 -9.60 6.07 14.59
CA GLY A 403 -10.55 5.18 15.24
C GLY A 403 -11.11 5.76 16.54
N ARG A 404 -12.26 5.28 16.99
CA ARG A 404 -12.93 5.65 18.25
C ARG A 404 -12.98 7.16 18.53
N PRO A 405 -13.45 8.00 17.58
CA PRO A 405 -13.46 9.45 17.77
C PRO A 405 -14.36 9.86 18.93
N ARG A 406 -13.88 10.77 19.79
CA ARG A 406 -14.63 11.33 20.89
C ARG A 406 -14.28 12.80 21.15
N LEU A 407 -15.27 13.60 21.47
CA LEU A 407 -15.03 14.94 21.99
C LEU A 407 -14.46 14.85 23.41
N ILE A 408 -13.57 15.74 23.74
CA ILE A 408 -13.06 15.94 25.10
C ILE A 408 -13.38 17.35 25.60
N PRO A 409 -13.77 17.51 26.90
CA PRO A 409 -13.93 16.49 27.94
C PRO A 409 -15.14 15.56 27.68
N ALA A 410 -15.28 14.50 28.47
CA ALA A 410 -16.38 13.53 28.36
C ALA A 410 -17.78 14.17 28.45
N SER A 411 -17.91 15.29 29.19
CA SER A 411 -19.17 16.08 29.26
C SER A 411 -19.53 16.72 27.90
N ALA A 412 -18.55 17.14 27.11
CA ALA A 412 -18.80 17.65 25.77
C ALA A 412 -19.31 16.53 24.84
N MET A 413 -18.73 15.32 24.95
CA MET A 413 -19.21 14.15 24.20
C MET A 413 -20.64 13.76 24.59
N ALA A 414 -20.99 13.83 25.87
CA ALA A 414 -22.32 13.49 26.37
C ALA A 414 -23.38 14.49 25.90
N ALA A 415 -23.03 15.77 25.73
CA ALA A 415 -23.92 16.84 25.27
C ALA A 415 -24.01 16.95 23.74
N TYR A 416 -23.13 16.28 23.01
CA TYR A 416 -23.03 16.42 21.55
C TYR A 416 -24.10 15.60 20.83
N GLU A 417 -24.97 16.30 20.07
CA GLU A 417 -25.91 15.68 19.15
C GLU A 417 -25.21 15.34 17.85
N LYS A 418 -25.00 14.05 17.60
CA LYS A 418 -24.30 13.57 16.41
C LYS A 418 -25.12 13.89 15.15
N PRO A 419 -24.47 14.44 14.10
CA PRO A 419 -25.16 14.69 12.84
C PRO A 419 -25.57 13.38 12.16
N PRO A 420 -26.51 13.45 11.21
CA PRO A 420 -26.87 12.30 10.40
C PRO A 420 -25.69 11.82 9.56
N LYS A 421 -25.65 10.52 9.28
CA LYS A 421 -24.67 9.90 8.38
C LYS A 421 -25.00 10.30 6.93
N THR A 422 -24.17 11.11 6.32
CA THR A 422 -24.39 11.66 4.97
C THR A 422 -23.46 11.06 3.90
N LEU A 423 -22.27 10.57 4.30
CA LEU A 423 -21.32 10.01 3.38
C LEU A 423 -21.67 8.56 3.01
N PRO A 424 -21.47 8.12 1.76
CA PRO A 424 -21.57 6.71 1.39
C PRO A 424 -20.64 5.85 2.23
N ARG A 425 -21.12 4.68 2.68
CA ARG A 425 -20.32 3.70 3.43
C ARG A 425 -19.59 2.78 2.46
N SER A 426 -18.37 2.39 2.83
CA SER A 426 -17.56 1.49 2.05
C SER A 426 -18.12 0.07 2.08
N ILE A 427 -17.91 -0.65 0.99
CA ILE A 427 -18.18 -2.10 0.90
C ILE A 427 -17.03 -2.94 1.46
N GLY A 428 -15.91 -2.31 1.84
CA GLY A 428 -14.67 -2.94 2.29
C GLY A 428 -13.48 -2.47 1.46
N HIS A 429 -12.29 -2.41 2.10
CA HIS A 429 -11.10 -1.87 1.46
C HIS A 429 -10.68 -2.69 0.23
N ASP A 430 -10.54 -3.99 0.39
CA ASP A 430 -10.13 -4.88 -0.70
C ASP A 430 -11.25 -5.05 -1.74
N GLU A 431 -12.50 -5.08 -1.28
CA GLU A 431 -13.71 -5.19 -2.11
C GLU A 431 -13.88 -3.99 -3.05
N GLU A 432 -13.57 -2.76 -2.59
CA GLU A 432 -13.56 -1.57 -3.46
C GLU A 432 -12.58 -1.72 -4.62
N TRP A 433 -11.37 -2.23 -4.36
CA TRP A 433 -10.39 -2.43 -5.42
C TRP A 433 -10.79 -3.56 -6.38
N ILE A 434 -11.28 -4.67 -5.86
CA ILE A 434 -11.77 -5.79 -6.67
C ILE A 434 -12.93 -5.32 -7.57
N ALA A 435 -13.86 -4.53 -7.03
CA ALA A 435 -14.95 -3.94 -7.81
C ALA A 435 -14.44 -2.99 -8.90
N ALA A 436 -13.44 -2.15 -8.59
CA ALA A 436 -12.80 -1.25 -9.55
C ALA A 436 -12.09 -2.03 -10.68
N CYS A 437 -11.42 -3.16 -10.38
CA CYS A 437 -10.82 -4.04 -11.40
C CYS A 437 -11.87 -4.61 -12.36
N LYS A 438 -13.12 -4.74 -11.93
CA LYS A 438 -14.25 -5.21 -12.75
C LYS A 438 -15.00 -4.08 -13.47
N GLY A 439 -14.47 -2.85 -13.43
CA GLY A 439 -15.07 -1.69 -14.09
C GLY A 439 -16.06 -0.90 -13.23
N GLY A 440 -16.06 -1.10 -11.91
CA GLY A 440 -16.78 -0.31 -10.93
C GLY A 440 -16.10 1.05 -10.67
N GLU A 441 -16.56 1.74 -9.62
CA GLU A 441 -16.00 3.03 -9.21
C GLU A 441 -14.55 2.87 -8.72
N LYS A 442 -13.78 3.97 -8.77
CA LYS A 442 -12.42 4.01 -8.24
C LYS A 442 -12.43 3.69 -6.75
N ALA A 443 -11.49 2.85 -6.32
CA ALA A 443 -11.31 2.55 -4.90
C ALA A 443 -10.94 3.81 -4.09
N GLY A 444 -11.30 3.84 -2.82
CA GLY A 444 -11.15 5.02 -1.97
C GLY A 444 -9.70 5.47 -1.75
N ALA A 445 -8.74 4.54 -1.70
CA ALA A 445 -7.31 4.83 -1.59
C ALA A 445 -6.56 4.62 -2.92
N ASN A 446 -7.19 4.97 -4.07
CA ASN A 446 -6.52 4.91 -5.36
C ASN A 446 -5.29 5.84 -5.41
N PHE A 447 -4.37 5.60 -6.33
CA PHE A 447 -3.09 6.32 -6.38
C PHE A 447 -3.23 7.83 -6.60
N GLU A 448 -4.30 8.30 -7.22
CA GLU A 448 -4.55 9.74 -7.38
C GLU A 448 -4.92 10.40 -6.04
N THR A 449 -5.59 9.67 -5.15
CA THR A 449 -5.96 10.14 -3.81
C THR A 449 -4.81 9.95 -2.82
N ALA A 450 -4.12 8.82 -2.86
CA ALA A 450 -3.03 8.48 -1.96
C ALA A 450 -1.70 9.16 -2.32
N GLY A 451 -1.52 9.57 -3.58
CA GLY A 451 -0.31 10.25 -4.05
C GLY A 451 0.01 11.54 -3.26
N PRO A 452 -0.91 12.51 -3.15
CA PRO A 452 -0.70 13.73 -2.37
C PRO A 452 -0.43 13.47 -0.88
N VAL A 453 -1.05 12.44 -0.29
CA VAL A 453 -0.79 12.01 1.09
C VAL A 453 0.64 11.52 1.23
N THR A 454 1.05 10.61 0.34
CA THR A 454 2.40 10.02 0.33
C THR A 454 3.47 11.08 0.06
N GLU A 455 3.23 11.98 -0.92
CA GLU A 455 4.11 13.13 -1.21
C GLU A 455 4.35 13.96 0.06
N THR A 456 3.28 14.31 0.78
CA THR A 456 3.36 15.11 2.01
C THR A 456 4.20 14.43 3.09
N ILE A 457 3.97 13.15 3.33
CA ILE A 457 4.72 12.39 4.34
C ILE A 457 6.20 12.32 3.97
N LEU A 458 6.51 12.05 2.70
CA LEU A 458 7.89 11.91 2.24
C LEU A 458 8.66 13.24 2.19
N LEU A 459 7.96 14.38 2.04
CA LEU A 459 8.56 15.71 2.17
C LEU A 459 9.13 15.96 3.56
N SER A 460 8.57 15.35 4.62
CA SER A 460 9.17 15.45 5.95
C SER A 460 10.54 14.78 6.03
N ASN A 461 10.73 13.67 5.33
CA ASN A 461 12.04 13.03 5.21
C ASN A 461 13.05 13.93 4.50
N VAL A 462 12.59 14.71 3.51
CA VAL A 462 13.44 15.75 2.87
C VAL A 462 13.83 16.81 3.89
N ALA A 463 12.90 17.32 4.70
CA ALA A 463 13.17 18.33 5.73
C ALA A 463 14.15 17.81 6.81
N VAL A 464 13.95 16.58 7.30
CA VAL A 464 14.84 15.93 8.28
C VAL A 464 16.26 15.79 7.72
N ARG A 465 16.41 15.28 6.50
CA ARG A 465 17.73 15.07 5.87
C ARG A 465 18.41 16.38 5.52
N ALA A 466 17.66 17.39 5.11
CA ALA A 466 18.18 18.72 4.85
C ALA A 466 18.59 19.47 6.14
N GLY A 467 18.05 19.06 7.31
CA GLY A 467 18.29 19.70 8.61
C GLY A 467 17.81 21.15 8.66
N LYS A 468 16.80 21.50 7.85
CA LYS A 468 16.29 22.87 7.68
C LYS A 468 14.80 22.85 7.38
N THR A 469 14.12 23.93 7.74
CA THR A 469 12.77 24.22 7.24
C THR A 469 12.76 24.22 5.72
N ILE A 470 11.80 23.54 5.10
CA ILE A 470 11.58 23.57 3.65
C ILE A 470 10.28 24.30 3.32
N GLU A 471 10.31 25.11 2.26
CA GLU A 471 9.14 25.72 1.62
C GLU A 471 8.89 24.97 0.31
N TRP A 472 7.67 24.51 0.11
CA TRP A 472 7.32 23.61 -0.98
C TRP A 472 6.39 24.26 -1.99
N ASP A 473 6.78 24.23 -3.25
CA ASP A 473 5.90 24.49 -4.40
C ASP A 473 5.48 23.15 -5.03
N SER A 474 4.28 22.72 -4.71
CA SER A 474 3.74 21.45 -5.23
C SER A 474 3.48 21.47 -6.73
N LYS A 475 3.33 22.64 -7.37
CA LYS A 475 3.10 22.73 -8.82
C LYS A 475 4.35 22.38 -9.61
N THR A 476 5.49 22.88 -9.14
CA THR A 476 6.80 22.66 -9.76
C THR A 476 7.56 21.49 -9.13
N MET A 477 7.04 20.88 -8.06
CA MET A 477 7.72 19.87 -7.24
C MET A 477 9.10 20.35 -6.76
N THR A 478 9.16 21.56 -6.20
CA THR A 478 10.43 22.19 -5.86
C THR A 478 10.43 22.72 -4.43
N VAL A 479 11.52 22.44 -3.71
CA VAL A 479 11.85 23.14 -2.47
C VAL A 479 12.42 24.52 -2.85
N THR A 480 11.69 25.58 -2.54
CA THR A 480 11.98 26.93 -3.06
C THR A 480 13.08 27.68 -2.28
N ASN A 481 13.22 27.37 -0.99
CA ASN A 481 14.15 28.03 -0.09
C ASN A 481 15.48 27.27 0.16
N ASN A 482 15.61 26.05 -0.39
CA ASN A 482 16.82 25.23 -0.24
C ASN A 482 17.09 24.39 -1.51
N LYS A 483 18.03 24.85 -2.33
CA LYS A 483 18.36 24.19 -3.59
C LYS A 483 18.88 22.77 -3.42
N GLU A 484 19.69 22.52 -2.38
CA GLU A 484 20.29 21.21 -2.11
C GLU A 484 19.23 20.17 -1.70
N ALA A 485 18.16 20.61 -1.01
CA ALA A 485 17.07 19.73 -0.63
C ALA A 485 16.31 19.15 -1.83
N ASN A 486 16.40 19.74 -3.02
CA ASN A 486 15.78 19.20 -4.22
C ASN A 486 16.42 17.90 -4.68
N GLU A 487 17.69 17.65 -4.34
CA GLU A 487 18.36 16.37 -4.62
C GLU A 487 17.77 15.21 -3.80
N LEU A 488 17.05 15.54 -2.71
CA LEU A 488 16.39 14.58 -1.83
C LEU A 488 14.94 14.27 -2.26
N VAL A 489 14.37 15.05 -3.18
CA VAL A 489 13.02 14.85 -3.72
C VAL A 489 12.97 13.62 -4.60
N HIS A 490 14.06 13.33 -5.29
CA HIS A 490 14.23 12.18 -6.17
C HIS A 490 15.68 11.69 -6.14
N PHE A 491 15.87 10.38 -6.06
CA PHE A 491 17.19 9.76 -6.16
C PHE A 491 17.40 9.15 -7.56
N PRO A 492 18.60 9.28 -8.14
CA PRO A 492 18.91 8.56 -9.37
C PRO A 492 18.88 7.05 -9.09
N TYR A 493 18.19 6.32 -9.94
CA TYR A 493 18.21 4.87 -9.89
C TYR A 493 19.56 4.35 -10.41
N ARG A 494 19.97 3.19 -9.93
CA ARG A 494 21.16 2.52 -10.49
C ARG A 494 20.88 2.03 -11.91
N ASP A 495 21.96 1.79 -12.66
CA ASP A 495 21.88 1.36 -14.06
C ASP A 495 21.00 0.12 -14.26
N GLY A 496 20.17 0.14 -15.31
CA GLY A 496 19.23 -0.92 -15.65
C GLY A 496 17.85 -0.81 -14.97
N TRP A 497 17.62 0.23 -14.16
CA TRP A 497 16.33 0.49 -13.49
C TRP A 497 15.78 1.86 -13.89
N SER A 498 14.48 1.91 -14.20
CA SER A 498 13.75 3.15 -14.56
C SER A 498 12.26 3.03 -14.25
N LEU A 499 11.59 4.14 -13.96
CA LEU A 499 10.12 4.22 -13.83
C LEU A 499 9.43 4.17 -15.18
#